data_b72733119e3cfb0099c94c55c263fa4b
#
_entry.id   b72733119e3cfb0099c94c55c263fa4b
#
_cell.length_a   1.000
_cell.length_b   1.000
_cell.length_c   1.000
_cell.angle_alpha   90.00
_cell.angle_beta   90.00
_cell.angle_gamma   90.00
#
_symmetry.space_group_name_H-M   'P 1'
#
loop_
_entity.id
_entity.type
_entity.pdbx_description
1 polymer ?
#
loop_
_entity_poly.entity_id
_entity_poly.type
_entity_poly.pdbx_seq_one_letter_code
_entity_poly.pdbx_strand_id
1 'polypeptide(L)'
;APRPEGMSKTGATIGTAIGSVFSPVSVVLRSINGWLCGKGNKVTKYDEVYSSIFASSEIKRKSHMVVQVYLHLYEETDKVKSLAQESDKNTERRDYIPLQCKLKKGDKVDVLLNIYGETLLMSDKKNVVWQGAFTKCSFDYFIPKDIDVDELSCVALLSVNGVPIGEMRFITRIVDSPRQLNPEIIAYKYNKVFISYSHQDESKVKFLHEGLELGSVPHFFDRKYLKVGDVFPKVIQDYINSADLFILCWSENASNSEYVQKERLQALERAYPQVQPEQAAKLRIYPMDI
;
A
#
# COMPACT_ATOMS: atom_id res chain seq x y z
N ALA A 1 -65.04 -39.59 -9.98
CA ALA A 1 -64.25 -40.81 -9.64
C ALA A 1 -63.22 -41.08 -10.72
N PRO A 2 -62.08 -41.64 -10.50
CA PRO A 2 -61.26 -41.71 -9.25
C PRO A 2 -59.83 -41.11 -9.40
N ARG A 3 -59.16 -41.01 -8.28
CA ARG A 3 -57.71 -40.90 -8.09
C ARG A 3 -57.00 -42.25 -8.54
N PRO A 4 -55.68 -42.27 -8.68
CA PRO A 4 -54.75 -42.32 -7.55
C PRO A 4 -53.40 -41.62 -7.77
N GLU A 5 -52.79 -41.17 -6.68
CA GLU A 5 -51.64 -41.68 -5.93
C GLU A 5 -50.24 -41.56 -6.55
N GLY A 6 -49.33 -40.96 -5.79
CA GLY A 6 -47.90 -41.05 -5.90
C GLY A 6 -47.14 -40.01 -5.09
N MET A 7 -47.08 -40.22 -3.76
CA MET A 7 -46.18 -39.46 -2.83
C MET A 7 -44.72 -39.84 -3.12
N SER A 8 -43.82 -38.84 -3.11
CA SER A 8 -42.50 -39.04 -2.54
C SER A 8 -41.98 -37.70 -1.97
N LYS A 9 -41.81 -37.69 -0.66
CA LYS A 9 -41.12 -36.70 0.11
C LYS A 9 -39.62 -36.95 -0.01
N THR A 10 -38.82 -35.93 -0.33
CA THR A 10 -37.45 -35.89 0.15
C THR A 10 -37.12 -34.44 0.49
N GLY A 11 -36.72 -34.25 1.74
CA GLY A 11 -36.39 -32.97 2.35
C GLY A 11 -35.12 -32.35 1.76
N ALA A 12 -35.20 -31.09 1.50
CA ALA A 12 -34.03 -30.28 1.18
C ALA A 12 -33.41 -29.74 2.47
N THR A 13 -32.28 -30.27 2.83
CA THR A 13 -31.38 -29.72 3.85
C THR A 13 -30.73 -28.49 3.29
N ILE A 14 -30.96 -27.36 3.94
CA ILE A 14 -30.28 -26.10 3.65
C ILE A 14 -28.87 -26.21 4.20
N GLY A 15 -27.92 -26.56 3.33
CA GLY A 15 -26.50 -26.43 3.62
C GLY A 15 -26.02 -25.02 3.31
N THR A 16 -25.72 -24.25 4.33
CA THR A 16 -24.99 -22.98 4.22
C THR A 16 -23.56 -23.27 3.75
N ALA A 17 -23.33 -23.17 2.46
CA ALA A 17 -21.99 -23.14 1.90
C ALA A 17 -21.44 -21.69 2.03
N ILE A 18 -20.56 -21.49 3.00
CA ILE A 18 -19.67 -20.32 3.02
C ILE A 18 -18.65 -20.55 1.90
N GLY A 19 -18.97 -20.06 0.71
CA GLY A 19 -18.06 -20.03 -0.41
C GLY A 19 -16.95 -19.01 -0.16
N SER A 20 -15.75 -19.52 0.07
CA SER A 20 -14.51 -18.72 0.02
C SER A 20 -14.38 -18.12 -1.38
N VAL A 21 -14.58 -16.82 -1.51
CA VAL A 21 -14.29 -16.06 -2.72
C VAL A 21 -12.77 -15.83 -2.77
N PHE A 22 -12.02 -16.86 -3.12
CA PHE A 22 -10.68 -16.69 -3.67
C PHE A 22 -10.82 -16.46 -5.18
N SER A 23 -10.80 -15.18 -5.56
CA SER A 23 -10.71 -14.78 -6.95
C SER A 23 -9.34 -15.19 -7.53
N PRO A 24 -9.28 -15.79 -8.70
CA PRO A 24 -8.03 -16.31 -9.27
C PRO A 24 -7.23 -15.17 -9.93
N VAL A 25 -6.35 -14.55 -9.19
CA VAL A 25 -5.32 -13.66 -9.76
C VAL A 25 -4.28 -14.44 -10.58
N SER A 26 -4.32 -15.78 -10.53
CA SER A 26 -3.37 -16.66 -11.23
C SER A 26 -3.64 -16.86 -12.72
N VAL A 27 -4.76 -16.40 -13.27
CA VAL A 27 -5.10 -16.65 -14.69
C VAL A 27 -4.57 -15.56 -15.64
N VAL A 28 -4.31 -14.33 -15.15
CA VAL A 28 -3.84 -13.24 -16.01
C VAL A 28 -2.35 -13.33 -16.35
N LEU A 29 -1.56 -14.06 -15.56
CA LEU A 29 -0.11 -14.21 -15.80
C LEU A 29 0.28 -15.20 -16.91
N ARG A 30 -0.67 -15.97 -17.46
CA ARG A 30 -0.38 -16.92 -18.57
C ARG A 30 -0.45 -16.33 -19.96
N SER A 31 -1.01 -15.12 -20.12
CA SER A 31 -1.23 -14.53 -21.45
C SER A 31 -0.11 -13.60 -21.93
N ILE A 32 0.88 -13.25 -21.10
CA ILE A 32 1.95 -12.32 -21.46
C ILE A 32 3.19 -13.04 -21.99
N ASN A 33 3.30 -14.36 -21.82
CA ASN A 33 4.49 -15.13 -22.27
C ASN A 33 4.54 -15.41 -23.78
N GLY A 34 3.59 -14.93 -24.58
CA GLY A 34 3.52 -15.21 -26.02
C GLY A 34 4.11 -14.17 -26.96
N TRP A 35 4.54 -13.00 -26.47
CA TRP A 35 4.89 -11.88 -27.37
C TRP A 35 6.34 -11.36 -27.30
N LEU A 36 7.21 -12.01 -26.54
CA LEU A 36 8.63 -11.65 -26.46
C LEU A 36 9.56 -12.80 -26.89
N CYS A 37 9.33 -13.33 -28.09
CA CYS A 37 10.31 -14.19 -28.73
C CYS A 37 11.08 -13.39 -29.79
N GLY A 38 12.05 -12.59 -29.33
CA GLY A 38 12.95 -11.84 -30.21
C GLY A 38 14.16 -11.29 -29.46
N LYS A 39 15.28 -12.03 -29.51
CA LYS A 39 16.64 -11.72 -29.03
C LYS A 39 16.85 -11.80 -27.51
N GLY A 40 17.39 -12.95 -27.07
CA GLY A 40 18.33 -13.08 -25.92
C GLY A 40 18.07 -12.29 -24.65
N ASN A 41 16.84 -12.12 -24.19
CA ASN A 41 16.57 -11.49 -22.90
C ASN A 41 16.86 -12.49 -21.78
N LYS A 42 17.89 -12.20 -20.96
CA LYS A 42 18.05 -12.82 -19.65
C LYS A 42 16.74 -12.65 -18.91
N VAL A 43 16.06 -13.76 -18.61
CA VAL A 43 14.88 -13.76 -17.72
C VAL A 43 15.34 -13.17 -16.40
N THR A 44 14.99 -11.93 -16.13
CA THR A 44 15.27 -11.29 -14.84
C THR A 44 14.38 -11.97 -13.81
N LYS A 45 15.00 -12.77 -12.95
CA LYS A 45 14.29 -13.44 -11.85
C LYS A 45 13.93 -12.39 -10.81
N TYR A 46 12.63 -12.21 -10.58
CA TYR A 46 12.11 -11.40 -9.48
C TYR A 46 11.87 -12.30 -8.27
N ASP A 47 12.19 -11.79 -7.10
CA ASP A 47 11.86 -12.38 -5.82
C ASP A 47 10.51 -11.84 -5.34
N GLU A 48 9.67 -12.70 -4.76
CA GLU A 48 8.48 -12.28 -4.02
C GLU A 48 8.90 -11.85 -2.62
N VAL A 49 8.85 -10.55 -2.36
CA VAL A 49 9.37 -9.93 -1.15
C VAL A 49 8.23 -9.44 -0.28
N TYR A 50 8.33 -9.76 1.01
CA TYR A 50 7.41 -9.33 2.05
C TYR A 50 8.06 -8.22 2.87
N SER A 51 7.26 -7.28 3.36
CA SER A 51 7.71 -6.29 4.33
C SER A 51 7.13 -6.58 5.69
N SER A 52 7.95 -6.47 6.74
CA SER A 52 7.53 -6.57 8.12
C SER A 52 8.06 -5.39 8.92
N ILE A 53 7.21 -4.85 9.79
CA ILE A 53 7.56 -3.75 10.68
C ILE A 53 7.55 -4.21 12.14
N PHE A 54 8.58 -3.84 12.88
CA PHE A 54 8.75 -4.16 14.28
C PHE A 54 8.96 -2.88 15.09
N ALA A 55 8.21 -2.73 16.15
CA ALA A 55 8.29 -1.63 17.10
C ALA A 55 7.65 -2.03 18.44
N SER A 56 7.93 -1.31 19.50
CA SER A 56 7.26 -1.51 20.78
C SER A 56 5.81 -0.98 20.72
N SER A 57 4.87 -1.71 21.32
CA SER A 57 3.48 -1.28 21.49
C SER A 57 3.32 -0.18 22.53
N GLU A 58 4.20 -0.20 23.52
CA GLU A 58 4.26 0.80 24.59
C GLU A 58 5.67 1.31 24.76
N ILE A 59 5.79 2.59 25.05
CA ILE A 59 7.08 3.27 25.23
C ILE A 59 7.01 4.25 26.39
N LYS A 60 8.13 4.44 27.10
CA LYS A 60 8.23 5.43 28.18
C LYS A 60 8.66 6.81 27.67
N ARG A 61 8.21 7.86 28.36
CA ARG A 61 8.82 9.16 28.23
C ARG A 61 10.32 9.08 28.58
N LYS A 62 11.15 9.90 27.94
CA LYS A 62 12.63 9.90 28.05
C LYS A 62 13.29 8.59 27.59
N SER A 63 12.71 7.89 26.68
CA SER A 63 13.29 6.70 26.08
C SER A 63 13.30 6.77 24.55
N HIS A 64 13.97 5.83 23.92
CA HIS A 64 14.07 5.73 22.48
C HIS A 64 13.08 4.70 21.95
N MET A 65 12.28 5.10 20.96
CA MET A 65 11.45 4.19 20.18
C MET A 65 12.21 3.79 18.93
N VAL A 66 12.47 2.50 18.80
CA VAL A 66 13.10 1.93 17.61
C VAL A 66 12.05 1.30 16.73
N VAL A 67 11.97 1.75 15.47
CA VAL A 67 11.11 1.16 14.45
C VAL A 67 12.00 0.48 13.43
N GLN A 68 11.82 -0.83 13.25
CA GLN A 68 12.60 -1.65 12.32
C GLN A 68 11.70 -2.12 11.19
N VAL A 69 12.09 -1.84 9.95
CA VAL A 69 11.40 -2.31 8.75
C VAL A 69 12.30 -3.31 8.05
N TYR A 70 11.77 -4.50 7.82
CA TYR A 70 12.44 -5.57 7.09
C TYR A 70 11.74 -5.82 5.77
N LEU A 71 12.51 -5.98 4.73
CA LEU A 71 12.12 -6.61 3.48
C LEU A 71 12.73 -8.00 3.45
N HIS A 72 11.96 -9.04 3.22
CA HIS A 72 12.44 -10.42 3.33
C HIS A 72 11.66 -11.38 2.43
N LEU A 73 12.27 -12.52 2.11
CA LEU A 73 11.57 -13.66 1.54
C LEU A 73 10.68 -14.30 2.60
N TYR A 74 9.66 -15.03 2.17
CA TYR A 74 8.73 -15.71 3.09
C TYR A 74 9.46 -16.64 4.07
N GLU A 75 10.40 -17.42 3.58
CA GLU A 75 11.21 -18.36 4.35
C GLU A 75 12.12 -17.70 5.40
N GLU A 76 12.40 -16.41 5.28
CA GLU A 76 13.21 -15.64 6.22
C GLU A 76 12.38 -14.99 7.36
N THR A 77 11.06 -15.21 7.38
CA THR A 77 10.11 -14.55 8.31
C THR A 77 10.51 -14.75 9.78
N ASP A 78 10.78 -15.98 10.19
CA ASP A 78 11.14 -16.29 11.59
C ASP A 78 12.51 -15.72 11.96
N LYS A 79 13.44 -15.73 11.02
CA LYS A 79 14.77 -15.17 11.21
C LYS A 79 14.72 -13.64 11.38
N VAL A 80 13.96 -12.91 10.56
CA VAL A 80 13.85 -11.46 10.74
C VAL A 80 13.15 -11.11 12.05
N LYS A 81 12.19 -11.92 12.50
CA LYS A 81 11.56 -11.76 13.81
C LYS A 81 12.58 -11.90 14.94
N SER A 82 13.40 -12.94 14.89
CA SER A 82 14.46 -13.16 15.90
C SER A 82 15.47 -12.00 15.91
N LEU A 83 15.93 -11.56 14.73
CA LEU A 83 16.86 -10.43 14.60
C LEU A 83 16.26 -9.12 15.12
N ALA A 84 14.98 -8.89 14.91
CA ALA A 84 14.31 -7.71 15.44
C ALA A 84 14.27 -7.73 16.97
N GLN A 85 13.96 -8.86 17.58
CA GLN A 85 13.92 -9.06 19.04
C GLN A 85 15.30 -9.04 19.69
N GLU A 86 16.34 -9.49 19.01
CA GLU A 86 17.74 -9.34 19.46
C GLU A 86 18.16 -7.87 19.54
N SER A 87 17.70 -7.05 18.57
CA SER A 87 18.01 -5.62 18.54
C SER A 87 17.23 -4.81 19.58
N ASP A 88 15.99 -5.19 19.85
CA ASP A 88 15.12 -4.59 20.87
C ASP A 88 14.18 -5.67 21.44
N LYS A 89 14.40 -6.04 22.70
CA LYS A 89 13.64 -7.10 23.39
C LYS A 89 12.15 -6.78 23.55
N ASN A 90 11.80 -5.50 23.54
CA ASN A 90 10.41 -5.04 23.68
C ASN A 90 9.71 -4.91 22.33
N THR A 91 10.42 -5.19 21.24
CA THR A 91 9.86 -5.05 19.91
C THR A 91 8.90 -6.19 19.58
N GLU A 92 7.82 -5.84 18.93
CA GLU A 92 6.82 -6.77 18.44
C GLU A 92 6.60 -6.55 16.96
N ARG A 93 6.16 -7.59 16.25
CA ARG A 93 5.74 -7.45 14.87
C ARG A 93 4.46 -6.61 14.83
N ARG A 94 4.48 -5.50 14.07
CA ARG A 94 3.42 -4.51 14.01
C ARG A 94 2.58 -4.58 12.74
N ASP A 95 2.89 -5.46 11.80
CA ASP A 95 2.12 -5.69 10.60
C ASP A 95 1.30 -6.98 10.71
N TYR A 96 0.01 -6.89 10.43
CA TYR A 96 -0.89 -8.04 10.36
C TYR A 96 -0.89 -8.66 8.97
N ILE A 97 -0.82 -7.82 7.94
CA ILE A 97 -0.75 -8.21 6.54
C ILE A 97 0.52 -7.59 5.97
N PRO A 98 1.55 -8.39 5.67
CA PRO A 98 2.77 -7.87 5.07
C PRO A 98 2.47 -7.29 3.69
N LEU A 99 3.09 -6.15 3.39
CA LEU A 99 3.13 -5.67 2.01
C LEU A 99 3.98 -6.63 1.19
N GLN A 100 3.42 -7.07 0.06
CA GLN A 100 4.09 -7.98 -0.86
C GLN A 100 4.40 -7.25 -2.15
N CYS A 101 5.63 -7.39 -2.64
CA CYS A 101 6.08 -6.83 -3.91
C CYS A 101 7.06 -7.75 -4.61
N LYS A 102 7.32 -7.49 -5.90
CA LYS A 102 8.32 -8.22 -6.69
C LYS A 102 9.54 -7.35 -6.86
N LEU A 103 10.67 -7.82 -6.35
CA LEU A 103 11.95 -7.13 -6.45
C LEU A 103 12.98 -8.00 -7.15
N LYS A 104 13.90 -7.38 -7.87
CA LYS A 104 15.14 -8.00 -8.31
C LYS A 104 16.30 -7.51 -7.46
N LYS A 105 17.31 -8.33 -7.31
CA LYS A 105 18.54 -7.95 -6.59
C LYS A 105 19.12 -6.64 -7.19
N GLY A 106 19.32 -5.65 -6.32
CA GLY A 106 19.78 -4.32 -6.68
C GLY A 106 18.67 -3.26 -6.75
N ASP A 107 17.39 -3.63 -6.70
CA ASP A 107 16.30 -2.66 -6.64
C ASP A 107 16.38 -1.81 -5.37
N LYS A 108 16.11 -0.51 -5.53
CA LYS A 108 16.10 0.45 -4.43
C LYS A 108 14.70 0.52 -3.83
N VAL A 109 14.63 0.43 -2.51
CA VAL A 109 13.39 0.60 -1.76
C VAL A 109 13.58 1.74 -0.77
N ASP A 110 12.70 2.71 -0.86
CA ASP A 110 12.63 3.84 0.05
C ASP A 110 11.59 3.53 1.13
N VAL A 111 11.95 3.78 2.37
CA VAL A 111 11.03 3.72 3.51
C VAL A 111 10.99 5.10 4.13
N LEU A 112 9.83 5.74 4.08
CA LEU A 112 9.57 7.03 4.74
C LEU A 112 8.74 6.75 5.99
N LEU A 113 9.30 6.99 7.16
CA LEU A 113 8.58 6.89 8.44
C LEU A 113 8.16 8.29 8.90
N ASN A 114 6.86 8.46 9.09
CA ASN A 114 6.28 9.62 9.73
C ASN A 114 5.71 9.22 11.10
N ILE A 115 6.01 10.00 12.13
CA ILE A 115 5.49 9.83 13.49
C ILE A 115 4.70 11.09 13.84
N TYR A 116 3.46 10.90 14.25
CA TYR A 116 2.52 11.94 14.61
C TYR A 116 2.12 11.79 16.08
N GLY A 117 2.08 12.92 16.79
CA GLY A 117 1.21 13.15 17.93
C GLY A 117 -0.05 13.85 17.43
N GLU A 118 -0.36 15.03 17.95
CA GLU A 118 -1.37 15.93 17.35
C GLU A 118 -0.87 16.50 16.00
N THR A 119 0.43 16.69 15.87
CA THR A 119 1.11 17.16 14.67
C THR A 119 2.22 16.18 14.28
N LEU A 120 2.84 16.42 13.12
CA LEU A 120 4.01 15.65 12.68
C LEU A 120 5.20 15.94 13.63
N LEU A 121 5.69 14.89 14.30
CA LEU A 121 6.82 14.94 15.22
C LEU A 121 8.14 14.57 14.56
N MET A 122 8.11 13.55 13.65
CA MET A 122 9.27 13.09 12.91
C MET A 122 8.87 12.68 11.50
N SER A 123 9.72 13.02 10.55
CA SER A 123 9.70 12.47 9.18
C SER A 123 11.13 12.12 8.81
N ASP A 124 11.41 10.82 8.61
CA ASP A 124 12.74 10.33 8.22
C ASP A 124 12.62 9.33 7.08
N LYS A 125 13.51 9.45 6.09
CA LYS A 125 13.54 8.62 4.90
C LYS A 125 14.84 7.83 4.83
N LYS A 126 14.72 6.51 4.70
CA LYS A 126 15.86 5.61 4.51
C LYS A 126 15.73 4.83 3.22
N ASN A 127 16.88 4.62 2.58
CA ASN A 127 16.99 3.87 1.35
C ASN A 127 17.67 2.55 1.63
N VAL A 128 17.09 1.46 1.15
CA VAL A 128 17.68 0.13 1.21
C VAL A 128 17.75 -0.47 -0.19
N VAL A 129 18.70 -1.39 -0.38
CA VAL A 129 18.86 -2.10 -1.64
C VAL A 129 18.53 -3.56 -1.40
N TRP A 130 17.66 -4.13 -2.22
CA TRP A 130 17.30 -5.54 -2.13
C TRP A 130 18.50 -6.44 -2.44
N GLN A 131 18.83 -7.38 -1.52
CA GLN A 131 20.00 -8.26 -1.61
C GLN A 131 19.66 -9.71 -1.92
N GLY A 132 18.37 -10.09 -1.96
CA GLY A 132 17.93 -11.43 -2.36
C GLY A 132 17.54 -12.38 -1.22
N ALA A 133 17.70 -11.98 0.07
CA ALA A 133 17.24 -12.76 1.21
C ALA A 133 16.42 -11.91 2.17
N PHE A 134 17.07 -10.98 2.84
CA PHE A 134 16.43 -9.91 3.60
C PHE A 134 17.31 -8.67 3.61
N THR A 135 16.67 -7.52 3.87
CA THR A 135 17.34 -6.26 4.15
C THR A 135 16.54 -5.49 5.19
N LYS A 136 17.18 -4.60 5.94
CA LYS A 136 16.50 -3.83 6.97
C LYS A 136 16.90 -2.36 6.95
N CYS A 137 16.00 -1.51 7.43
CA CYS A 137 16.32 -0.18 7.95
C CYS A 137 15.71 0.00 9.33
N SER A 138 16.30 0.87 10.13
CA SER A 138 15.83 1.16 11.49
C SER A 138 15.77 2.66 11.68
N PHE A 139 14.71 3.12 12.33
CA PHE A 139 14.50 4.50 12.72
C PHE A 139 14.54 4.58 14.23
N ASP A 140 15.07 5.67 14.75
CA ASP A 140 15.16 5.94 16.17
C ASP A 140 14.50 7.29 16.45
N TYR A 141 13.54 7.29 17.37
CA TYR A 141 12.87 8.52 17.81
C TYR A 141 12.92 8.63 19.33
N PHE A 142 13.55 9.71 19.81
CA PHE A 142 13.59 9.99 21.24
C PHE A 142 12.26 10.61 21.68
N ILE A 143 11.64 9.99 22.69
CA ILE A 143 10.38 10.48 23.29
C ILE A 143 10.71 11.54 24.34
N PRO A 144 10.39 12.82 24.12
CA PRO A 144 10.65 13.88 25.10
C PRO A 144 9.89 13.66 26.41
N LYS A 145 10.37 14.29 27.49
CA LYS A 145 9.68 14.25 28.79
C LYS A 145 8.34 14.94 28.76
N ASP A 146 8.27 16.03 28.06
CA ASP A 146 7.19 17.02 27.98
C ASP A 146 6.26 16.82 26.78
N ILE A 147 6.34 15.65 26.14
CA ILE A 147 5.42 15.31 25.06
C ILE A 147 3.99 15.23 25.63
N ASP A 148 3.08 16.00 25.03
CA ASP A 148 1.69 16.14 25.49
C ASP A 148 0.73 15.29 24.68
N VAL A 149 1.11 14.00 24.47
CA VAL A 149 0.25 12.98 23.88
C VAL A 149 0.50 11.65 24.55
N ASP A 150 -0.53 10.81 24.59
CA ASP A 150 -0.46 9.46 25.14
C ASP A 150 -0.31 8.38 24.05
N GLU A 151 -0.50 8.76 22.79
CA GLU A 151 -0.38 7.85 21.64
C GLU A 151 0.38 8.51 20.50
N LEU A 152 1.22 7.71 19.84
CA LEU A 152 1.94 8.08 18.62
C LEU A 152 1.37 7.29 17.45
N SER A 153 0.91 7.98 16.43
CA SER A 153 0.51 7.36 15.16
C SER A 153 1.70 7.30 14.22
N CYS A 154 2.11 6.10 13.85
CA CYS A 154 3.27 5.85 12.99
C CYS A 154 2.82 5.38 11.61
N VAL A 155 3.38 5.96 10.56
CA VAL A 155 3.08 5.63 9.16
C VAL A 155 4.38 5.39 8.42
N ALA A 156 4.63 4.17 7.98
CA ALA A 156 5.76 3.81 7.14
C ALA A 156 5.29 3.64 5.69
N LEU A 157 5.67 4.55 4.81
CA LEU A 157 5.40 4.51 3.37
C LEU A 157 6.56 3.79 2.67
N LEU A 158 6.24 2.78 1.87
CA LEU A 158 7.22 2.07 1.05
C LEU A 158 7.11 2.48 -0.41
N SER A 159 8.27 2.75 -1.02
CA SER A 159 8.36 3.05 -2.45
C SER A 159 9.46 2.19 -3.09
N VAL A 160 9.18 1.62 -4.25
CA VAL A 160 10.16 0.85 -5.04
C VAL A 160 10.59 1.69 -6.23
N ASN A 161 11.88 1.96 -6.36
CA ASN A 161 12.43 2.82 -7.41
C ASN A 161 11.69 4.18 -7.51
N GLY A 162 11.30 4.75 -6.35
CA GLY A 162 10.57 6.01 -6.27
C GLY A 162 9.04 5.90 -6.42
N VAL A 163 8.50 4.71 -6.70
CA VAL A 163 7.05 4.49 -6.87
C VAL A 163 6.45 4.00 -5.56
N PRO A 164 5.48 4.70 -4.94
CA PRO A 164 4.83 4.26 -3.72
C PRO A 164 4.00 2.99 -3.97
N ILE A 165 4.25 1.94 -3.19
CA ILE A 165 3.59 0.64 -3.32
C ILE A 165 2.62 0.34 -2.19
N GLY A 166 2.77 1.00 -1.05
CA GLY A 166 1.89 0.82 0.10
C GLY A 166 2.41 1.49 1.35
N GLU A 167 1.59 1.48 2.39
CA GLU A 167 1.92 2.01 3.69
C GLU A 167 1.54 1.05 4.81
N MET A 168 2.31 1.07 5.90
CA MET A 168 2.03 0.35 7.12
C MET A 168 1.78 1.35 8.23
N ARG A 169 0.70 1.17 8.99
CA ARG A 169 0.31 2.05 10.09
C ARG A 169 0.24 1.28 11.37
N PHE A 170 0.72 1.89 12.45
CA PHE A 170 0.60 1.34 13.79
C PHE A 170 0.57 2.48 14.82
N ILE A 171 0.09 2.14 16.02
CA ILE A 171 0.05 3.06 17.14
C ILE A 171 1.00 2.54 18.23
N THR A 172 1.78 3.44 18.82
CA THR A 172 2.58 3.17 20.01
C THR A 172 2.08 4.07 21.13
N ARG A 173 1.75 3.47 22.29
CA ARG A 173 1.28 4.20 23.46
C ARG A 173 2.45 4.70 24.30
N ILE A 174 2.33 5.92 24.81
CA ILE A 174 3.27 6.48 25.78
C ILE A 174 2.73 6.19 27.17
N VAL A 175 3.50 5.45 27.96
CA VAL A 175 3.08 4.97 29.28
C VAL A 175 4.15 5.25 30.33
N ASP A 176 3.76 5.43 31.59
CA ASP A 176 4.72 5.56 32.69
C ASP A 176 5.33 4.21 33.06
N SER A 177 4.57 3.14 32.90
CA SER A 177 5.02 1.76 33.09
C SER A 177 4.41 0.86 32.02
N PRO A 178 5.22 0.28 31.12
CA PRO A 178 4.74 -0.60 30.04
C PRO A 178 4.01 -1.83 30.59
N ARG A 179 2.87 -2.14 29.97
CA ARG A 179 2.14 -3.40 30.16
C ARG A 179 2.24 -4.18 28.84
N GLN A 180 2.32 -5.50 28.91
CA GLN A 180 2.18 -6.31 27.70
C GLN A 180 0.72 -6.24 27.21
N LEU A 181 0.50 -5.56 26.10
CA LEU A 181 -0.79 -5.48 25.43
C LEU A 181 -0.64 -6.00 24.01
N ASN A 182 -1.68 -6.68 23.52
CA ASN A 182 -1.74 -7.09 22.13
C ASN A 182 -1.98 -5.84 21.25
N PRO A 183 -1.11 -5.56 20.28
CA PRO A 183 -1.23 -4.39 19.44
C PRO A 183 -2.26 -4.57 18.32
N GLU A 184 -3.07 -3.57 18.06
CA GLU A 184 -3.82 -3.44 16.81
C GLU A 184 -2.93 -2.81 15.74
N ILE A 185 -2.76 -3.52 14.63
CA ILE A 185 -1.95 -3.06 13.51
C ILE A 185 -2.75 -3.18 12.23
N ILE A 186 -2.65 -2.14 11.41
CA ILE A 186 -3.29 -2.12 10.11
C ILE A 186 -2.22 -1.86 9.05
N ALA A 187 -1.95 -2.88 8.22
CA ALA A 187 -1.18 -2.69 7.00
C ALA A 187 -2.17 -2.45 5.85
N TYR A 188 -1.96 -1.38 5.10
CA TYR A 188 -2.72 -1.10 3.89
C TYR A 188 -1.83 -1.25 2.67
N LYS A 189 -2.17 -2.22 1.83
CA LYS A 189 -1.72 -2.21 0.44
C LYS A 189 -2.68 -1.33 -0.34
N TYR A 190 -2.15 -0.48 -1.22
CA TYR A 190 -3.02 0.22 -2.15
C TYR A 190 -3.67 -0.80 -3.08
N ASN A 191 -5.00 -0.82 -3.10
CA ASN A 191 -5.77 -1.75 -3.92
C ASN A 191 -6.17 -1.14 -5.25
N LYS A 192 -6.12 0.20 -5.35
CA LYS A 192 -6.49 0.91 -6.57
C LYS A 192 -5.81 2.27 -6.62
N VAL A 193 -4.94 2.44 -7.59
CA VAL A 193 -4.18 3.67 -7.81
C VAL A 193 -4.68 4.37 -9.07
N PHE A 194 -4.90 5.68 -8.98
CA PHE A 194 -5.14 6.54 -10.12
C PHE A 194 -3.92 7.42 -10.37
N ILE A 195 -3.41 7.43 -11.61
CA ILE A 195 -2.29 8.27 -12.03
C ILE A 195 -2.84 9.40 -12.90
N SER A 196 -2.77 10.62 -12.38
CA SER A 196 -3.15 11.85 -13.10
C SER A 196 -1.92 12.49 -13.71
N TYR A 197 -1.89 12.65 -15.03
CA TYR A 197 -0.77 13.25 -15.75
C TYR A 197 -1.22 13.88 -17.06
N SER A 198 -0.43 14.81 -17.60
CA SER A 198 -0.66 15.32 -18.95
C SER A 198 -0.26 14.30 -20.00
N HIS A 199 -1.05 14.11 -21.05
CA HIS A 199 -0.72 13.20 -22.15
C HIS A 199 0.66 13.49 -22.77
N GLN A 200 1.08 14.75 -22.77
CA GLN A 200 2.41 15.14 -23.25
C GLN A 200 3.56 14.58 -22.40
N ASP A 201 3.29 14.16 -21.17
CA ASP A 201 4.28 13.62 -20.24
C ASP A 201 4.24 12.09 -20.13
N GLU A 202 3.51 11.39 -21.01
CA GLU A 202 3.33 9.93 -20.96
C GLU A 202 4.66 9.18 -20.84
N SER A 203 5.68 9.59 -21.62
CA SER A 203 7.01 8.97 -21.57
C SER A 203 7.72 9.13 -20.23
N LYS A 204 7.46 10.25 -19.51
CA LYS A 204 8.05 10.53 -18.20
C LYS A 204 7.40 9.72 -17.09
N VAL A 205 6.12 9.37 -17.22
CA VAL A 205 5.35 8.66 -16.19
C VAL A 205 5.28 7.14 -16.38
N LYS A 206 5.86 6.63 -17.46
CA LYS A 206 5.85 5.20 -17.78
C LYS A 206 6.46 4.35 -16.65
N PHE A 207 7.48 4.85 -15.95
CA PHE A 207 8.09 4.16 -14.83
C PHE A 207 7.12 3.93 -13.65
N LEU A 208 6.09 4.78 -13.49
CA LEU A 208 5.04 4.58 -12.48
C LEU A 208 4.23 3.33 -12.78
N HIS A 209 3.83 3.16 -14.04
CA HIS A 209 3.16 1.96 -14.50
C HIS A 209 4.00 0.70 -14.20
N GLU A 210 5.26 0.71 -14.63
CA GLU A 210 6.19 -0.42 -14.42
C GLU A 210 6.39 -0.71 -12.91
N GLY A 211 6.52 0.34 -12.08
CA GLY A 211 6.69 0.19 -10.63
C GLY A 211 5.46 -0.37 -9.93
N LEU A 212 4.26 0.09 -10.31
CA LEU A 212 3.00 -0.42 -9.74
C LEU A 212 2.71 -1.86 -10.19
N GLU A 213 3.08 -2.23 -11.43
CA GLU A 213 3.05 -3.62 -11.91
C GLU A 213 3.95 -4.52 -11.05
N LEU A 214 5.19 -4.10 -10.76
CA LEU A 214 6.11 -4.82 -9.89
C LEU A 214 5.56 -4.96 -8.46
N GLY A 215 4.91 -3.91 -7.94
CA GLY A 215 4.22 -3.92 -6.65
C GLY A 215 2.93 -4.75 -6.64
N SER A 216 2.51 -5.30 -7.78
CA SER A 216 1.21 -5.96 -7.95
C SER A 216 0.05 -5.09 -7.44
N VAL A 217 0.11 -3.78 -7.75
CA VAL A 217 -0.88 -2.78 -7.35
C VAL A 217 -1.78 -2.48 -8.53
N PRO A 218 -3.08 -2.75 -8.45
CA PRO A 218 -4.04 -2.39 -9.49
C PRO A 218 -4.06 -0.86 -9.70
N HIS A 219 -3.92 -0.41 -10.93
CA HIS A 219 -3.87 1.02 -11.22
C HIS A 219 -4.48 1.37 -12.57
N PHE A 220 -4.89 2.61 -12.71
CA PHE A 220 -5.38 3.18 -13.96
C PHE A 220 -4.30 4.08 -14.58
N PHE A 221 -3.81 3.68 -15.74
CA PHE A 221 -2.77 4.39 -16.48
C PHE A 221 -3.19 4.76 -17.92
N ASP A 222 -4.12 4.03 -18.53
CA ASP A 222 -4.42 4.18 -19.96
C ASP A 222 -5.58 5.14 -20.22
N ARG A 223 -5.27 6.26 -20.91
CA ARG A 223 -6.25 7.23 -21.40
C ARG A 223 -6.76 6.92 -22.81
N LYS A 224 -6.40 5.79 -23.41
CA LYS A 224 -6.83 5.38 -24.76
C LYS A 224 -8.34 5.23 -24.91
N TYR A 225 -9.06 5.18 -23.80
CA TYR A 225 -10.52 5.13 -23.77
C TYR A 225 -11.19 6.52 -23.89
N LEU A 226 -10.43 7.61 -23.94
CA LEU A 226 -10.94 8.96 -24.09
C LEU A 226 -11.06 9.31 -25.58
N LYS A 227 -12.28 9.36 -26.10
CA LYS A 227 -12.52 9.92 -27.43
C LYS A 227 -12.49 11.44 -27.35
N VAL A 228 -11.89 12.08 -28.36
CA VAL A 228 -11.91 13.54 -28.52
C VAL A 228 -13.37 13.99 -28.60
N GLY A 229 -13.81 14.82 -27.64
CA GLY A 229 -15.19 15.34 -27.58
C GLY A 229 -16.08 14.72 -26.49
N ASP A 230 -15.61 13.69 -25.76
CA ASP A 230 -16.37 13.14 -24.65
C ASP A 230 -16.37 14.13 -23.46
N VAL A 231 -17.56 14.37 -22.89
CA VAL A 231 -17.73 14.96 -21.56
C VAL A 231 -16.92 14.10 -20.59
N PHE A 232 -16.13 14.73 -19.71
CA PHE A 232 -15.25 14.08 -18.71
C PHE A 232 -15.79 12.68 -18.35
N PRO A 233 -15.17 11.59 -18.84
CA PRO A 233 -15.85 10.31 -18.91
C PRO A 233 -16.21 9.83 -17.52
N LYS A 234 -17.44 9.39 -17.34
CA LYS A 234 -17.92 8.80 -16.08
C LYS A 234 -16.97 7.72 -15.56
N VAL A 235 -16.33 6.99 -16.46
CA VAL A 235 -15.32 5.97 -16.12
C VAL A 235 -14.15 6.56 -15.33
N ILE A 236 -13.65 7.75 -15.69
CA ILE A 236 -12.57 8.41 -14.94
C ILE A 236 -13.04 8.83 -13.54
N GLN A 237 -14.26 9.41 -13.48
CA GLN A 237 -14.85 9.79 -12.20
C GLN A 237 -15.00 8.57 -11.28
N ASP A 238 -15.48 7.43 -11.81
CA ASP A 238 -15.66 6.20 -11.06
C ASP A 238 -14.32 5.63 -10.59
N TYR A 239 -13.26 5.75 -11.41
CA TYR A 239 -11.90 5.35 -11.00
C TYR A 239 -11.37 6.25 -9.90
N ILE A 240 -11.43 7.57 -10.02
CA ILE A 240 -11.01 8.51 -8.97
C ILE A 240 -11.82 8.26 -7.70
N ASN A 241 -13.14 8.04 -7.81
CA ASN A 241 -14.00 7.80 -6.66
C ASN A 241 -13.73 6.47 -5.95
N SER A 242 -13.14 5.50 -6.62
CA SER A 242 -12.81 4.18 -6.05
C SER A 242 -11.32 4.00 -5.71
N ALA A 243 -10.44 4.94 -6.11
CA ALA A 243 -9.03 4.87 -5.81
C ALA A 243 -8.76 5.06 -4.31
N ASP A 244 -7.74 4.42 -3.79
CA ASP A 244 -7.19 4.66 -2.44
C ASP A 244 -5.87 5.44 -2.47
N LEU A 245 -5.23 5.53 -3.64
CA LEU A 245 -4.12 6.44 -3.91
C LEU A 245 -4.35 7.19 -5.22
N PHE A 246 -4.17 8.51 -5.18
CA PHE A 246 -4.16 9.39 -6.34
C PHE A 246 -2.76 9.98 -6.50
N ILE A 247 -2.04 9.59 -7.56
CA ILE A 247 -0.72 10.12 -7.89
C ILE A 247 -0.92 11.28 -8.86
N LEU A 248 -0.57 12.50 -8.43
CA LEU A 248 -0.59 13.69 -9.25
C LEU A 248 0.80 13.94 -9.82
N CYS A 249 1.01 13.62 -11.09
CA CYS A 249 2.25 13.93 -11.80
C CYS A 249 2.21 15.38 -12.27
N TRP A 250 2.93 16.24 -11.54
CA TRP A 250 2.95 17.67 -11.79
C TRP A 250 4.05 18.07 -12.76
N SER A 251 3.70 18.88 -13.73
CA SER A 251 4.59 19.46 -14.73
C SER A 251 3.96 20.73 -15.31
N GLU A 252 4.69 21.46 -16.13
CA GLU A 252 4.15 22.58 -16.89
C GLU A 252 2.99 22.13 -17.80
N ASN A 253 3.11 20.98 -18.46
CA ASN A 253 2.03 20.41 -19.27
C ASN A 253 0.81 20.03 -18.42
N ALA A 254 1.02 19.47 -17.23
CA ALA A 254 -0.06 19.11 -16.30
C ALA A 254 -0.77 20.35 -15.78
N SER A 255 -0.04 21.43 -15.48
CA SER A 255 -0.63 22.71 -15.03
C SER A 255 -1.55 23.34 -16.07
N ASN A 256 -1.28 23.15 -17.36
CA ASN A 256 -2.06 23.66 -18.49
C ASN A 256 -3.14 22.69 -18.98
N SER A 257 -3.24 21.49 -18.40
CA SER A 257 -4.21 20.47 -18.81
C SER A 257 -5.53 20.61 -18.06
N GLU A 258 -6.61 20.95 -18.76
CA GLU A 258 -7.96 21.01 -18.16
C GLU A 258 -8.39 19.67 -17.55
N TYR A 259 -7.97 18.54 -18.11
CA TYR A 259 -8.27 17.21 -17.60
C TYR A 259 -7.58 16.97 -16.26
N VAL A 260 -6.28 17.26 -16.15
CA VAL A 260 -5.52 17.13 -14.90
C VAL A 260 -6.11 18.03 -13.81
N GLN A 261 -6.53 19.25 -14.16
CA GLN A 261 -7.18 20.16 -13.22
C GLN A 261 -8.51 19.59 -12.68
N LYS A 262 -9.35 19.03 -13.55
CA LYS A 262 -10.63 18.41 -13.15
C LYS A 262 -10.40 17.18 -12.27
N GLU A 263 -9.47 16.31 -12.65
CA GLU A 263 -9.08 15.12 -11.87
C GLU A 263 -8.57 15.51 -10.47
N ARG A 264 -7.69 16.51 -10.41
CA ARG A 264 -7.14 17.05 -9.16
C ARG A 264 -8.23 17.58 -8.25
N LEU A 265 -9.14 18.40 -8.78
CA LEU A 265 -10.25 18.98 -8.01
C LEU A 265 -11.14 17.87 -7.43
N GLN A 266 -11.52 16.89 -8.22
CA GLN A 266 -12.32 15.76 -7.77
C GLN A 266 -11.62 14.95 -6.68
N ALA A 267 -10.30 14.71 -6.82
CA ALA A 267 -9.53 14.01 -5.82
C ALA A 267 -9.45 14.81 -4.51
N LEU A 268 -9.27 16.14 -4.58
CA LEU A 268 -9.25 17.02 -3.41
C LEU A 268 -10.61 17.07 -2.71
N GLU A 269 -11.71 17.19 -3.43
CA GLU A 269 -13.07 17.18 -2.88
C GLU A 269 -13.35 15.87 -2.14
N ARG A 270 -12.88 14.74 -2.69
CA ARG A 270 -13.05 13.44 -2.06
C ARG A 270 -12.15 13.25 -0.84
N ALA A 271 -10.89 13.71 -0.89
CA ALA A 271 -9.95 13.58 0.20
C ALA A 271 -10.27 14.52 1.38
N TYR A 272 -10.82 15.71 1.06
CA TYR A 272 -11.10 16.77 2.03
C TYR A 272 -12.52 17.35 1.83
N PRO A 273 -13.57 16.58 2.11
CA PRO A 273 -14.94 17.06 1.91
C PRO A 273 -15.23 18.25 2.83
N GLN A 274 -15.70 19.36 2.24
CA GLN A 274 -15.99 20.60 2.98
C GLN A 274 -17.19 20.47 3.93
N VAL A 275 -18.09 19.51 3.69
CA VAL A 275 -19.41 19.43 4.34
C VAL A 275 -19.47 18.35 5.40
N GLN A 276 -18.69 17.27 5.32
CA GLN A 276 -18.69 16.16 6.27
C GLN A 276 -17.30 15.55 6.40
N PRO A 277 -16.43 16.12 7.25
CA PRO A 277 -15.05 15.61 7.43
C PRO A 277 -14.99 14.14 7.86
N GLU A 278 -16.02 13.67 8.59
CA GLU A 278 -16.13 12.29 9.06
C GLU A 278 -16.34 11.26 7.93
N GLN A 279 -16.80 11.72 6.77
CA GLN A 279 -16.97 10.91 5.57
C GLN A 279 -15.81 11.02 4.60
N ALA A 280 -14.71 11.67 5.00
CA ALA A 280 -13.50 11.74 4.18
C ALA A 280 -13.10 10.33 3.75
N ALA A 281 -13.18 10.07 2.46
CA ALA A 281 -12.77 8.79 1.90
C ALA A 281 -11.29 8.58 2.19
N LYS A 282 -10.88 7.31 2.35
CA LYS A 282 -9.47 6.92 2.55
C LYS A 282 -8.62 7.16 1.29
N LEU A 283 -8.81 8.26 0.59
CA LEU A 283 -8.02 8.65 -0.57
C LEU A 283 -6.75 9.36 -0.10
N ARG A 284 -5.60 8.86 -0.54
CA ARG A 284 -4.31 9.52 -0.41
C ARG A 284 -3.98 10.27 -1.68
N ILE A 285 -3.51 11.50 -1.57
CA ILE A 285 -2.99 12.27 -2.70
C ILE A 285 -1.48 12.34 -2.56
N TYR A 286 -0.77 11.87 -3.58
CA TYR A 286 0.69 11.88 -3.66
C TYR A 286 1.11 12.78 -4.84
N PRO A 287 1.54 14.03 -4.58
CA PRO A 287 2.11 14.88 -5.62
C PRO A 287 3.51 14.42 -5.99
N MET A 288 3.84 14.44 -7.27
CA MET A 288 5.12 14.05 -7.82
C MET A 288 5.51 15.01 -8.94
N ASP A 289 6.64 15.68 -8.81
CA ASP A 289 7.22 16.50 -9.89
C ASP A 289 7.91 15.59 -10.92
N ILE A 290 7.62 15.83 -12.22
CA ILE A 290 8.11 15.01 -13.34
C ILE A 290 8.73 15.84 -14.47
#